data_68f5061b798b7de365cd0f68576920dd
#
_entry.id   68f5061b798b7de365cd0f68576920dd
#
_cell.length_a   1.000
_cell.length_b   1.000
_cell.length_c   1.000
_cell.angle_alpha   90.00
_cell.angle_beta   90.00
_cell.angle_gamma   90.00
#
_symmetry.space_group_name_H-M   'P 1'
#
loop_
_entity.id
_entity.type
_entity.pdbx_description
1 polymer ?
#
loop_
_entity_poly.entity_id
_entity_poly.type
_entity_poly.pdbx_seq_one_letter_code
_entity_poly.pdbx_strand_id
1 'polypeptide(L)'
;MKTCLTRKSSPVRPRGAVYHAFSQKEAKEFDVQHMGAQRAEAFVRAFLRRSMPRMSQQALEDHLQRKAVVLEYFTHRKQKEKRKKSKGLSAKQRRELRLFDIKPEQQRYSLFLPLHELWKQYIRDLCNGLKPDMQPQMIQAKLLKADLHGAIVSVTKSKCPSYVGVTGILLQETKHVFKIITKEDRLKVIPKQNCVFTMEIDGFISYIYGSKFQLRSSERSAKKFKAKGTIDL
;
A
#
# COMPACT_ATOMS: atom_id res chain seq x y z
N MET A 1 55.81 -55.48 5.22
CA MET A 1 54.53 -55.59 5.91
C MET A 1 53.88 -54.21 5.92
N LYS A 2 52.89 -53.99 5.04
CA LYS A 2 52.13 -52.74 4.98
C LYS A 2 50.77 -52.94 5.69
N THR A 3 50.62 -52.37 6.88
CA THR A 3 49.39 -52.40 7.66
C THR A 3 48.43 -51.38 7.06
N CYS A 4 47.40 -51.92 6.43
CA CYS A 4 46.25 -51.08 5.87
C CYS A 4 45.34 -50.72 7.03
N LEU A 5 45.36 -49.46 7.46
CA LEU A 5 44.39 -48.88 8.40
C LEU A 5 43.08 -48.63 7.69
N THR A 6 42.13 -49.52 7.86
CA THR A 6 40.74 -49.31 7.45
C THR A 6 40.11 -48.23 8.30
N ARG A 7 39.89 -47.05 7.70
CA ARG A 7 39.12 -45.97 8.28
C ARG A 7 37.67 -46.45 8.42
N LYS A 8 37.22 -46.68 9.65
CA LYS A 8 35.79 -46.90 9.94
C LYS A 8 35.05 -45.66 9.49
N SER A 9 34.27 -45.78 8.43
CA SER A 9 33.35 -44.76 7.98
C SER A 9 32.31 -44.52 9.08
N SER A 10 32.32 -43.33 9.66
CA SER A 10 31.24 -42.86 10.51
C SER A 10 29.93 -42.88 9.70
N PRO A 11 28.80 -43.29 10.28
CA PRO A 11 27.55 -43.33 9.58
C PRO A 11 27.21 -41.90 9.06
N VAL A 12 27.08 -41.80 7.76
CA VAL A 12 26.69 -40.56 7.10
C VAL A 12 25.33 -40.16 7.67
N ARG A 13 25.31 -39.13 8.51
CA ARG A 13 24.04 -38.53 8.98
C ARG A 13 23.28 -38.05 7.75
N PRO A 14 22.04 -38.51 7.53
CA PRO A 14 21.26 -38.01 6.40
C PRO A 14 21.05 -36.52 6.58
N ARG A 15 21.56 -35.71 5.66
CA ARG A 15 21.42 -34.25 5.66
C ARG A 15 19.92 -33.89 5.63
N GLY A 16 19.46 -33.17 6.67
CA GLY A 16 18.13 -32.57 6.71
C GLY A 16 17.02 -33.39 7.37
N ALA A 17 17.31 -34.30 8.30
CA ALA A 17 16.27 -34.89 9.16
C ALA A 17 15.75 -33.81 10.11
N VAL A 18 14.48 -33.42 9.95
CA VAL A 18 13.79 -32.49 10.85
C VAL A 18 13.53 -33.11 12.20
N TYR A 19 13.44 -34.42 12.22
CA TYR A 19 13.22 -35.21 13.41
C TYR A 19 14.35 -36.26 13.59
N HIS A 20 14.95 -36.27 14.77
CA HIS A 20 15.96 -37.22 15.16
C HIS A 20 15.74 -37.62 16.61
N ALA A 21 15.75 -38.91 16.89
CA ALA A 21 15.64 -39.39 18.26
C ALA A 21 16.93 -39.08 19.02
N PHE A 22 16.82 -38.68 20.28
CA PHE A 22 17.98 -38.49 21.14
C PHE A 22 18.78 -39.78 21.25
N SER A 23 20.08 -39.69 21.22
CA SER A 23 20.94 -40.81 21.58
C SER A 23 20.78 -41.14 23.08
N GLN A 24 21.10 -42.35 23.48
CA GLN A 24 21.01 -42.73 24.90
C GLN A 24 21.83 -41.80 25.82
N LYS A 25 22.94 -41.24 25.33
CA LYS A 25 23.77 -40.31 26.07
C LYS A 25 23.08 -38.97 26.25
N GLU A 26 22.55 -38.40 25.18
CA GLU A 26 21.82 -37.16 25.20
C GLU A 26 20.50 -37.25 26.02
N ALA A 27 19.80 -38.39 25.95
CA ALA A 27 18.62 -38.62 26.75
C ALA A 27 18.91 -38.64 28.26
N LYS A 28 20.06 -39.22 28.67
CA LYS A 28 20.51 -39.21 30.07
C LYS A 28 20.93 -37.82 30.53
N GLU A 29 21.55 -37.03 29.66
CA GLU A 29 22.01 -35.68 29.97
C GLU A 29 20.82 -34.72 30.20
N PHE A 30 19.74 -34.93 29.48
CA PHE A 30 18.53 -34.14 29.61
C PHE A 30 17.44 -34.74 30.51
N ASP A 31 17.76 -35.85 31.23
CA ASP A 31 16.85 -36.58 32.10
C ASP A 31 15.53 -37.00 31.39
N VAL A 32 15.61 -37.28 30.10
CA VAL A 32 14.48 -37.67 29.26
C VAL A 32 14.47 -39.17 29.07
N GLN A 33 13.34 -39.81 29.28
CA GLN A 33 13.17 -41.23 28.99
C GLN A 33 13.37 -41.46 27.48
N HIS A 34 14.34 -42.30 27.13
CA HIS A 34 14.63 -42.67 25.75
C HIS A 34 13.48 -43.51 25.19
N MET A 35 12.61 -42.84 24.43
CA MET A 35 11.59 -43.53 23.64
C MET A 35 12.25 -44.11 22.39
N GLY A 36 12.08 -45.42 22.12
CA GLY A 36 12.60 -46.04 20.90
C GLY A 36 12.14 -45.28 19.65
N ALA A 37 12.97 -45.25 18.60
CA ALA A 37 12.73 -44.49 17.39
C ALA A 37 11.33 -44.69 16.79
N GLN A 38 10.80 -45.89 16.83
CA GLN A 38 9.46 -46.23 16.34
C GLN A 38 8.32 -45.52 17.12
N ARG A 39 8.45 -45.49 18.46
CA ARG A 39 7.43 -44.82 19.31
C ARG A 39 7.48 -43.29 19.11
N ALA A 40 8.70 -42.76 18.99
CA ALA A 40 8.88 -41.34 18.75
C ALA A 40 8.34 -40.92 17.37
N GLU A 41 8.54 -41.75 16.35
CA GLU A 41 8.00 -41.51 15.01
C GLU A 41 6.46 -41.58 15.01
N ALA A 42 5.87 -42.57 15.68
CA ALA A 42 4.44 -42.71 15.84
C ALA A 42 3.81 -41.46 16.56
N PHE A 43 4.51 -40.97 17.60
CA PHE A 43 4.10 -39.75 18.29
C PHE A 43 4.14 -38.54 17.38
N VAL A 44 5.22 -38.34 16.62
CA VAL A 44 5.31 -37.20 15.69
C VAL A 44 4.23 -37.28 14.62
N ARG A 45 3.95 -38.44 14.05
CA ARG A 45 2.87 -38.65 13.09
C ARG A 45 1.51 -38.31 13.68
N ALA A 46 1.22 -38.77 14.90
CA ALA A 46 -0.04 -38.48 15.59
C ALA A 46 -0.18 -36.98 15.92
N PHE A 47 0.90 -36.35 16.38
CA PHE A 47 0.96 -34.92 16.67
C PHE A 47 0.70 -34.09 15.43
N LEU A 48 1.36 -34.38 14.30
CA LEU A 48 1.20 -33.66 13.06
C LEU A 48 -0.22 -33.83 12.49
N ARG A 49 -0.77 -35.04 12.58
CA ARG A 49 -2.15 -35.32 12.16
C ARG A 49 -3.17 -34.48 12.95
N ARG A 50 -2.94 -34.34 14.25
CA ARG A 50 -3.80 -33.51 15.14
C ARG A 50 -3.62 -32.03 14.90
N SER A 51 -2.40 -31.57 14.69
CA SER A 51 -2.07 -30.15 14.50
C SER A 51 -2.44 -29.62 13.10
N MET A 52 -2.48 -30.51 12.11
CA MET A 52 -2.77 -30.15 10.71
C MET A 52 -3.91 -31.01 10.13
N PRO A 53 -5.13 -30.88 10.60
CA PRO A 53 -6.26 -31.74 10.20
C PRO A 53 -6.63 -31.63 8.71
N ARG A 54 -6.20 -30.57 8.04
CA ARG A 54 -6.46 -30.33 6.61
C ARG A 54 -5.43 -30.95 5.68
N MET A 55 -4.35 -31.54 6.20
CA MET A 55 -3.31 -32.17 5.43
C MET A 55 -3.71 -33.62 5.12
N SER A 56 -3.58 -34.04 3.85
CA SER A 56 -3.78 -35.43 3.48
C SER A 56 -2.66 -36.30 4.07
N GLN A 57 -2.96 -37.58 4.32
CA GLN A 57 -1.98 -38.51 4.89
C GLN A 57 -0.76 -38.68 4.00
N GLN A 58 -0.98 -38.70 2.69
CA GLN A 58 0.09 -38.82 1.70
C GLN A 58 1.01 -37.58 1.69
N ALA A 59 0.44 -36.38 1.82
CA ALA A 59 1.25 -35.16 1.94
C ALA A 59 2.06 -35.12 3.25
N LEU A 60 1.50 -35.66 4.33
CA LEU A 60 2.20 -35.76 5.61
C LEU A 60 3.40 -36.72 5.53
N GLU A 61 3.24 -37.88 4.88
CA GLU A 61 4.33 -38.81 4.64
C GLU A 61 5.42 -38.24 3.74
N ASP A 62 5.04 -37.55 2.65
CA ASP A 62 5.99 -36.86 1.78
C ASP A 62 6.81 -35.81 2.54
N HIS A 63 6.17 -35.06 3.46
CA HIS A 63 6.89 -34.09 4.29
C HIS A 63 7.86 -34.74 5.25
N LEU A 64 7.47 -35.85 5.87
CA LEU A 64 8.34 -36.60 6.76
C LEU A 64 9.53 -37.23 6.01
N GLN A 65 9.30 -37.72 4.79
CA GLN A 65 10.37 -38.30 3.95
C GLN A 65 11.32 -37.21 3.47
N ARG A 66 10.83 -36.02 3.11
CA ARG A 66 11.66 -34.88 2.71
C ARG A 66 12.36 -34.21 3.87
N LYS A 67 12.14 -34.69 5.10
CA LYS A 67 12.81 -34.20 6.32
C LYS A 67 12.58 -32.72 6.60
N ALA A 68 11.48 -32.18 6.10
CA ALA A 68 11.02 -30.83 6.36
C ALA A 68 9.56 -30.88 6.78
N VAL A 69 9.27 -30.42 7.99
CA VAL A 69 7.90 -30.28 8.47
C VAL A 69 7.51 -28.81 8.42
N VAL A 70 6.53 -28.48 7.59
CA VAL A 70 5.94 -27.17 7.57
C VAL A 70 4.76 -27.17 8.52
N LEU A 71 4.86 -26.45 9.63
CA LEU A 71 3.80 -26.36 10.65
C LEU A 71 2.55 -25.65 10.15
N GLU A 72 2.71 -24.78 9.15
CA GLU A 72 1.60 -24.13 8.47
C GLU A 72 1.38 -24.76 7.09
N TYR A 73 0.32 -25.53 6.96
CA TYR A 73 -0.10 -26.07 5.67
C TYR A 73 -0.95 -25.04 4.95
N PHE A 74 -0.32 -24.28 4.08
CA PHE A 74 -1.04 -23.50 3.10
C PHE A 74 -1.53 -24.44 2.00
N THR A 75 -2.82 -24.75 1.97
CA THR A 75 -3.41 -25.33 0.77
C THR A 75 -2.94 -24.46 -0.40
N HIS A 76 -2.30 -25.07 -1.40
CA HIS A 76 -1.97 -24.36 -2.64
C HIS A 76 -3.22 -23.58 -3.03
N ARG A 77 -3.19 -22.26 -2.86
CA ARG A 77 -4.24 -21.42 -3.44
C ARG A 77 -4.26 -21.85 -4.89
N LYS A 78 -5.34 -22.55 -5.31
CA LYS A 78 -5.60 -22.81 -6.74
C LYS A 78 -5.23 -21.51 -7.39
N GLN A 79 -4.18 -21.52 -8.23
CA GLN A 79 -3.77 -20.32 -8.94
C GLN A 79 -5.06 -19.82 -9.54
N LYS A 80 -5.63 -18.76 -8.94
CA LYS A 80 -6.79 -18.11 -9.54
C LYS A 80 -6.33 -17.87 -10.95
N GLU A 81 -6.93 -18.59 -11.91
CA GLU A 81 -6.69 -18.32 -13.31
C GLU A 81 -6.63 -16.83 -13.42
N LYS A 82 -5.45 -16.33 -13.81
CA LYS A 82 -5.26 -14.88 -13.91
C LYS A 82 -6.32 -14.44 -14.88
N ARG A 83 -7.50 -14.06 -14.37
CA ARG A 83 -8.55 -13.45 -15.19
C ARG A 83 -7.80 -12.46 -16.04
N LYS A 84 -7.74 -12.70 -17.35
CA LYS A 84 -7.10 -11.78 -18.28
C LYS A 84 -7.67 -10.42 -17.95
N LYS A 85 -6.89 -9.58 -17.24
CA LYS A 85 -7.34 -8.25 -16.89
C LYS A 85 -7.75 -7.64 -18.20
N SER A 86 -9.01 -7.26 -18.35
CA SER A 86 -9.46 -6.56 -19.54
C SER A 86 -8.43 -5.46 -19.77
N LYS A 87 -7.79 -5.46 -20.90
CA LYS A 87 -6.77 -4.47 -21.21
C LYS A 87 -7.47 -3.12 -21.16
N GLY A 88 -7.25 -2.36 -20.10
CA GLY A 88 -7.79 -1.02 -20.00
C GLY A 88 -7.37 -0.21 -21.21
N LEU A 89 -8.15 0.81 -21.56
CA LEU A 89 -7.87 1.68 -22.71
C LEU A 89 -6.42 2.18 -22.68
N SER A 90 -5.74 2.07 -23.81
CA SER A 90 -4.39 2.60 -23.96
C SER A 90 -4.39 4.14 -23.80
N ALA A 91 -3.24 4.73 -23.49
CA ALA A 91 -3.13 6.19 -23.40
C ALA A 91 -3.54 6.91 -24.68
N LYS A 92 -3.26 6.30 -25.84
CA LYS A 92 -3.67 6.81 -27.16
C LYS A 92 -5.20 6.83 -27.30
N GLN A 93 -5.87 5.70 -27.02
CA GLN A 93 -7.31 5.59 -27.04
C GLN A 93 -8.01 6.56 -26.08
N ARG A 94 -7.44 6.78 -24.86
CA ARG A 94 -7.99 7.75 -23.91
C ARG A 94 -7.92 9.18 -24.42
N ARG A 95 -6.87 9.54 -25.16
CA ARG A 95 -6.73 10.86 -25.79
C ARG A 95 -7.69 11.01 -26.97
N GLU A 96 -7.80 10.01 -27.83
CA GLU A 96 -8.75 9.99 -28.95
C GLU A 96 -10.20 10.14 -28.47
N LEU A 97 -10.56 9.43 -27.40
CA LEU A 97 -11.89 9.52 -26.78
C LEU A 97 -12.10 10.77 -25.94
N ARG A 98 -11.07 11.63 -25.76
CA ARG A 98 -11.13 12.86 -24.94
C ARG A 98 -11.78 12.66 -23.57
N LEU A 99 -11.50 11.52 -22.92
CA LEU A 99 -12.17 11.10 -21.68
C LEU A 99 -11.98 12.06 -20.50
N PHE A 100 -10.98 12.93 -20.56
CA PHE A 100 -10.66 13.90 -19.49
C PHE A 100 -10.91 15.34 -19.91
N ASP A 101 -11.53 15.55 -21.08
CA ASP A 101 -11.86 16.87 -21.55
C ASP A 101 -13.30 17.20 -21.15
N ILE A 102 -13.46 18.34 -20.49
CA ILE A 102 -14.77 18.86 -20.10
C ILE A 102 -15.30 19.65 -21.31
N LYS A 103 -16.47 19.28 -21.80
CA LYS A 103 -17.08 19.96 -22.93
C LYS A 103 -17.31 21.44 -22.59
N PRO A 104 -17.13 22.38 -23.56
CA PRO A 104 -17.29 23.81 -23.32
C PRO A 104 -18.66 24.17 -22.72
N GLU A 105 -19.71 23.46 -23.15
CA GLU A 105 -21.10 23.63 -22.66
C GLU A 105 -21.25 23.35 -21.16
N GLN A 106 -20.39 22.49 -20.63
CA GLN A 106 -20.35 22.04 -19.23
C GLN A 106 -19.41 22.90 -18.38
N GLN A 107 -18.64 23.81 -18.97
CA GLN A 107 -17.71 24.68 -18.26
C GLN A 107 -18.41 25.86 -17.62
N ARG A 108 -19.31 25.60 -16.66
CA ARG A 108 -20.01 26.60 -15.89
C ARG A 108 -19.72 26.44 -14.41
N TYR A 109 -19.27 27.49 -13.78
CA TYR A 109 -18.92 27.47 -12.33
C TYR A 109 -20.12 27.04 -11.47
N SER A 110 -21.31 27.48 -11.79
CA SER A 110 -22.54 27.16 -11.06
C SER A 110 -22.83 25.65 -11.01
N LEU A 111 -22.47 24.89 -12.05
CA LEU A 111 -22.68 23.44 -12.09
C LEU A 111 -21.82 22.70 -11.08
N PHE A 112 -20.71 23.30 -10.65
CA PHE A 112 -19.75 22.67 -9.74
C PHE A 112 -19.85 23.17 -8.29
N LEU A 113 -20.78 24.08 -7.99
CA LEU A 113 -21.07 24.49 -6.62
C LEU A 113 -21.52 23.32 -5.72
N PRO A 114 -22.42 22.43 -6.17
CA PRO A 114 -22.82 21.28 -5.40
C PRO A 114 -21.62 20.34 -5.09
N LEU A 115 -20.66 20.22 -6.01
CA LEU A 115 -19.43 19.46 -5.79
C LEU A 115 -18.59 20.10 -4.68
N HIS A 116 -18.53 21.43 -4.63
CA HIS A 116 -17.83 22.14 -3.56
C HIS A 116 -18.49 21.93 -2.19
N GLU A 117 -19.80 21.97 -2.11
CA GLU A 117 -20.52 21.70 -0.86
C GLU A 117 -20.31 20.27 -0.38
N LEU A 118 -20.35 19.29 -1.29
CA LEU A 118 -20.03 17.91 -0.99
C LEU A 118 -18.59 17.76 -0.48
N TRP A 119 -17.63 18.46 -1.11
CA TRP A 119 -16.25 18.45 -0.68
C TRP A 119 -16.06 19.07 0.71
N LYS A 120 -16.75 20.14 1.05
CA LYS A 120 -16.74 20.70 2.41
C LYS A 120 -17.21 19.69 3.45
N GLN A 121 -18.33 19.02 3.16
CA GLN A 121 -18.85 17.98 4.05
C GLN A 121 -17.82 16.85 4.24
N TYR A 122 -17.27 16.37 3.13
CA TYR A 122 -16.22 15.34 3.17
C TYR A 122 -15.01 15.73 4.04
N ILE A 123 -14.53 16.97 3.92
CA ILE A 123 -13.39 17.43 4.72
C ILE A 123 -13.76 17.58 6.21
N ARG A 124 -14.96 18.04 6.52
CA ARG A 124 -15.43 18.08 7.91
C ARG A 124 -15.47 16.70 8.52
N ASP A 125 -16.01 15.72 7.82
CA ASP A 125 -16.06 14.33 8.28
C ASP A 125 -14.65 13.74 8.42
N LEU A 126 -13.78 13.97 7.45
CA LEU A 126 -12.39 13.50 7.48
C LEU A 126 -11.62 14.07 8.68
N CYS A 127 -11.87 15.33 9.03
CA CYS A 127 -11.21 16.02 10.15
C CYS A 127 -11.94 15.84 11.49
N ASN A 128 -13.02 15.03 11.56
CA ASN A 128 -13.84 14.82 12.76
C ASN A 128 -14.47 16.13 13.31
N GLY A 129 -14.95 16.98 12.39
CA GLY A 129 -15.35 18.34 12.70
C GLY A 129 -14.12 19.25 12.88
N LEU A 130 -14.03 20.33 12.13
CA LEU A 130 -12.96 21.32 12.26
C LEU A 130 -13.22 22.16 13.52
N LYS A 131 -12.75 21.69 14.66
CA LYS A 131 -12.85 22.44 15.93
C LYS A 131 -11.69 23.44 16.02
N PRO A 132 -11.91 24.65 16.57
CA PRO A 132 -10.85 25.67 16.73
C PRO A 132 -9.65 25.17 17.51
N ASP A 133 -9.85 24.23 18.45
CA ASP A 133 -8.83 23.70 19.33
C ASP A 133 -7.97 22.56 18.72
N MET A 134 -8.24 22.18 17.45
CA MET A 134 -7.47 21.09 16.82
C MET A 134 -6.07 21.54 16.45
N GLN A 135 -5.11 20.67 16.73
CA GLN A 135 -3.71 20.90 16.34
C GLN A 135 -3.59 20.99 14.80
N PRO A 136 -3.03 22.06 14.23
CA PRO A 136 -2.89 22.26 12.80
C PRO A 136 -2.15 21.13 12.09
N GLN A 137 -1.21 20.48 12.77
CA GLN A 137 -0.43 19.35 12.24
C GLN A 137 -1.30 18.13 11.92
N MET A 138 -2.32 17.86 12.73
CA MET A 138 -3.24 16.74 12.47
C MET A 138 -4.11 17.02 11.25
N ILE A 139 -4.60 18.24 11.10
CA ILE A 139 -5.38 18.68 9.92
C ILE A 139 -4.49 18.57 8.69
N GLN A 140 -3.26 19.07 8.73
CA GLN A 140 -2.30 19.00 7.65
C GLN A 140 -2.02 17.56 7.20
N ALA A 141 -1.81 16.64 8.14
CA ALA A 141 -1.55 15.23 7.81
C ALA A 141 -2.72 14.57 7.09
N LYS A 142 -3.96 14.94 7.45
CA LYS A 142 -5.18 14.46 6.80
C LYS A 142 -5.36 15.10 5.42
N LEU A 143 -5.20 16.40 5.30
CA LEU A 143 -5.31 17.14 4.04
C LEU A 143 -4.30 16.70 2.99
N LEU A 144 -3.07 16.36 3.38
CA LEU A 144 -2.06 15.82 2.46
C LEU A 144 -2.53 14.55 1.74
N LYS A 145 -3.38 13.76 2.37
CA LYS A 145 -3.92 12.50 1.83
C LYS A 145 -5.33 12.64 1.26
N ALA A 146 -6.01 13.73 1.58
CA ALA A 146 -7.38 13.97 1.16
C ALA A 146 -7.52 14.14 -0.35
N ASP A 147 -8.70 13.86 -0.86
CA ASP A 147 -9.07 14.24 -2.22
C ASP A 147 -9.41 15.73 -2.26
N LEU A 148 -8.90 16.42 -3.26
CA LEU A 148 -9.09 17.86 -3.42
C LEU A 148 -10.10 18.22 -4.53
N HIS A 149 -10.73 17.24 -5.18
CA HIS A 149 -11.76 17.52 -6.18
C HIS A 149 -12.96 18.22 -5.52
N GLY A 150 -13.32 19.37 -6.04
CA GLY A 150 -14.35 20.23 -5.45
C GLY A 150 -13.82 21.32 -4.50
N ALA A 151 -12.56 21.29 -4.12
CA ALA A 151 -11.94 22.34 -3.31
C ALA A 151 -11.91 23.67 -4.07
N ILE A 152 -12.19 24.78 -3.39
CA ILE A 152 -11.82 26.10 -3.90
C ILE A 152 -10.35 26.33 -3.61
N VAL A 153 -9.59 26.57 -4.66
CA VAL A 153 -8.14 26.75 -4.61
C VAL A 153 -7.77 28.08 -5.22
N SER A 154 -6.91 28.84 -4.56
CA SER A 154 -6.38 30.10 -5.04
C SER A 154 -4.87 29.99 -5.24
N VAL A 155 -4.34 30.57 -6.30
CA VAL A 155 -2.88 30.62 -6.55
C VAL A 155 -2.31 31.87 -5.88
N THR A 156 -1.51 31.69 -4.84
CA THR A 156 -0.89 32.80 -4.09
C THR A 156 0.48 33.19 -4.62
N LYS A 157 1.29 32.21 -5.00
CA LYS A 157 2.61 32.42 -5.59
C LYS A 157 2.79 31.55 -6.81
N SER A 158 3.41 32.08 -7.85
CA SER A 158 3.78 31.32 -9.04
C SER A 158 4.99 31.97 -9.73
N LYS A 159 5.81 31.14 -10.38
CA LYS A 159 6.87 31.65 -11.27
C LYS A 159 6.28 32.41 -12.48
N CYS A 160 5.09 32.06 -12.93
CA CYS A 160 4.38 32.76 -13.99
C CYS A 160 3.32 33.70 -13.37
N PRO A 161 3.46 35.03 -13.55
CA PRO A 161 2.55 36.00 -12.95
C PRO A 161 1.10 35.83 -13.38
N SER A 162 0.82 35.30 -14.57
CA SER A 162 -0.52 35.11 -15.12
C SER A 162 -1.37 34.10 -14.35
N TYR A 163 -0.75 33.30 -13.49
CA TYR A 163 -1.49 32.34 -12.63
C TYR A 163 -1.79 32.90 -11.23
N VAL A 164 -1.06 33.93 -10.81
CA VAL A 164 -1.24 34.52 -9.47
C VAL A 164 -2.62 35.19 -9.38
N GLY A 165 -3.32 34.92 -8.28
CA GLY A 165 -4.67 35.43 -8.06
C GLY A 165 -5.79 34.60 -8.70
N VAL A 166 -5.47 33.59 -9.52
CA VAL A 166 -6.50 32.71 -10.10
C VAL A 166 -7.13 31.89 -8.98
N THR A 167 -8.44 32.02 -8.83
CA THR A 167 -9.25 31.31 -7.84
C THR A 167 -10.37 30.55 -8.55
N GLY A 168 -10.63 29.31 -8.09
CA GLY A 168 -11.72 28.52 -8.64
C GLY A 168 -11.87 27.15 -8.01
N ILE A 169 -12.88 26.42 -8.44
CA ILE A 169 -13.16 25.05 -7.99
C ILE A 169 -12.25 24.07 -8.73
N LEU A 170 -11.54 23.21 -8.00
CA LEU A 170 -10.69 22.18 -8.57
C LEU A 170 -11.53 21.03 -9.12
N LEU A 171 -11.54 20.88 -10.44
CA LEU A 171 -12.31 19.86 -11.14
C LEU A 171 -11.51 18.57 -11.38
N GLN A 172 -10.21 18.73 -11.66
CA GLN A 172 -9.37 17.59 -11.96
C GLN A 172 -7.95 17.77 -11.42
N GLU A 173 -7.49 16.77 -10.69
CA GLU A 173 -6.12 16.67 -10.23
C GLU A 173 -5.35 15.61 -11.02
N THR A 174 -4.32 16.04 -11.72
CA THR A 174 -3.34 15.13 -12.33
C THR A 174 -2.04 15.14 -11.54
N LYS A 175 -1.05 14.37 -11.98
CA LYS A 175 0.27 14.36 -11.33
C LYS A 175 0.92 15.75 -11.33
N HIS A 176 0.83 16.47 -12.42
CA HIS A 176 1.59 17.71 -12.66
C HIS A 176 0.75 18.98 -12.74
N VAL A 177 -0.55 18.88 -12.95
CA VAL A 177 -1.42 20.05 -13.14
C VAL A 177 -2.71 19.92 -12.33
N PHE A 178 -3.25 21.09 -11.98
CA PHE A 178 -4.61 21.27 -11.52
C PHE A 178 -5.46 21.88 -12.65
N LYS A 179 -6.66 21.36 -12.87
CA LYS A 179 -7.67 21.99 -13.73
C LYS A 179 -8.70 22.64 -12.82
N ILE A 180 -8.83 23.93 -12.92
CA ILE A 180 -9.67 24.76 -12.04
C ILE A 180 -10.67 25.51 -12.91
N ILE A 181 -11.94 25.57 -12.48
CA ILE A 181 -12.94 26.42 -13.08
C ILE A 181 -13.09 27.70 -12.28
N THR A 182 -12.92 28.85 -12.95
CA THR A 182 -13.04 30.15 -12.31
C THR A 182 -14.50 30.61 -12.28
N LYS A 183 -14.81 31.62 -11.46
CA LYS A 183 -16.17 32.26 -11.41
C LYS A 183 -16.64 32.84 -12.75
N GLU A 184 -15.70 33.07 -13.66
CA GLU A 184 -15.93 33.60 -15.02
C GLU A 184 -16.18 32.48 -16.04
N ASP A 185 -16.53 31.29 -15.59
CA ASP A 185 -16.77 30.10 -16.42
C ASP A 185 -15.56 29.70 -17.30
N ARG A 186 -14.35 30.05 -16.89
CA ARG A 186 -13.13 29.73 -17.62
C ARG A 186 -12.40 28.54 -16.99
N LEU A 187 -12.12 27.52 -17.78
CA LEU A 187 -11.28 26.39 -17.36
C LEU A 187 -9.81 26.77 -17.47
N LYS A 188 -9.10 26.82 -16.34
CA LYS A 188 -7.67 27.09 -16.24
C LYS A 188 -6.91 25.82 -15.90
N VAL A 189 -5.82 25.59 -16.62
CA VAL A 189 -4.89 24.47 -16.36
C VAL A 189 -3.62 25.07 -15.75
N ILE A 190 -3.39 24.80 -14.48
CA ILE A 190 -2.29 25.41 -13.71
C ILE A 190 -1.29 24.32 -13.33
N PRO A 191 0.02 24.48 -13.67
CA PRO A 191 1.06 23.54 -13.27
C PRO A 191 1.23 23.58 -11.75
N LYS A 192 1.43 22.42 -11.14
CA LYS A 192 1.73 22.33 -9.70
C LYS A 192 3.16 22.85 -9.41
N GLN A 193 4.10 22.56 -10.31
CA GLN A 193 5.49 22.97 -10.16
C GLN A 193 5.62 24.49 -10.09
N ASN A 194 6.41 24.97 -9.14
CA ASN A 194 6.69 26.38 -8.93
C ASN A 194 5.44 27.24 -8.67
N CYS A 195 4.37 26.64 -8.11
CA CYS A 195 3.20 27.34 -7.66
C CYS A 195 2.91 26.99 -6.19
N VAL A 196 2.42 27.98 -5.46
CA VAL A 196 1.85 27.80 -4.12
C VAL A 196 0.36 28.08 -4.21
N PHE A 197 -0.42 27.14 -3.75
CA PHE A 197 -1.86 27.21 -3.72
C PHE A 197 -2.35 27.42 -2.29
N THR A 198 -3.39 28.17 -2.13
CA THR A 198 -4.08 28.38 -0.84
C THR A 198 -5.47 27.79 -0.93
N MET A 199 -5.87 27.16 0.13
CA MET A 199 -7.18 26.57 0.29
C MET A 199 -7.70 26.95 1.68
N GLU A 200 -8.92 27.49 1.72
CA GLU A 200 -9.60 27.86 2.94
C GLU A 200 -10.70 26.84 3.25
N ILE A 201 -10.74 26.41 4.49
CA ILE A 201 -11.71 25.43 4.97
C ILE A 201 -12.16 25.89 6.37
N ASP A 202 -13.42 26.34 6.47
CA ASP A 202 -14.03 26.74 7.76
C ASP A 202 -13.10 27.61 8.66
N GLY A 203 -12.45 28.62 8.04
CA GLY A 203 -11.53 29.52 8.72
C GLY A 203 -10.07 29.04 8.83
N PHE A 204 -9.77 27.80 8.45
CA PHE A 204 -8.40 27.31 8.36
C PHE A 204 -7.81 27.57 6.98
N ILE A 205 -6.69 28.23 6.92
CA ILE A 205 -5.96 28.50 5.67
C ILE A 205 -4.82 27.49 5.55
N SER A 206 -4.85 26.71 4.47
CA SER A 206 -3.82 25.70 4.18
C SER A 206 -3.06 26.07 2.93
N TYR A 207 -1.73 26.06 3.02
CA TYR A 207 -0.83 26.31 1.88
C TYR A 207 -0.36 24.98 1.29
N ILE A 208 -0.52 24.83 -0.03
CA ILE A 208 -0.08 23.66 -0.79
C ILE A 208 1.11 24.06 -1.66
N TYR A 209 2.28 23.58 -1.33
CA TYR A 209 3.48 23.76 -2.14
C TYR A 209 3.46 22.77 -3.31
N GLY A 210 3.12 23.25 -4.49
CA GLY A 210 2.87 22.41 -5.65
C GLY A 210 4.07 21.60 -6.11
N SER A 211 5.29 22.09 -5.93
CA SER A 211 6.53 21.35 -6.25
C SER A 211 6.67 20.06 -5.42
N LYS A 212 6.17 20.03 -4.18
CA LYS A 212 6.15 18.84 -3.32
C LYS A 212 4.89 17.99 -3.53
N PHE A 213 3.90 18.53 -4.20
CA PHE A 213 2.58 17.95 -4.39
C PHE A 213 2.39 17.29 -5.76
N GLN A 214 3.49 16.94 -6.46
CA GLN A 214 3.48 16.31 -7.78
C GLN A 214 3.14 14.82 -7.73
N LEU A 215 1.95 14.52 -7.27
CA LEU A 215 1.39 13.18 -7.16
C LEU A 215 -0.08 13.23 -7.60
N ARG A 216 -0.64 12.08 -7.97
CA ARG A 216 -2.07 11.94 -8.16
C ARG A 216 -2.76 11.80 -6.80
N SER A 217 -4.05 12.13 -6.71
CA SER A 217 -4.82 11.96 -5.48
C SER A 217 -4.74 10.52 -4.93
N SER A 218 -4.88 9.52 -5.79
CA SER A 218 -4.77 8.11 -5.43
C SER A 218 -3.37 7.68 -4.93
N GLU A 219 -2.32 8.32 -5.46
CA GLU A 219 -0.94 8.05 -5.01
C GLU A 219 -0.67 8.74 -3.66
N ARG A 220 -1.28 9.91 -3.42
CA ARG A 220 -1.14 10.66 -2.16
C ARG A 220 -1.76 9.91 -0.98
N SER A 221 -2.93 9.32 -1.15
CA SER A 221 -3.63 8.58 -0.10
C SER A 221 -2.80 7.42 0.45
N ALA A 222 -2.05 6.74 -0.42
CA ALA A 222 -1.21 5.59 -0.05
C ALA A 222 0.20 5.97 0.44
N LYS A 223 0.66 7.21 0.17
CA LYS A 223 2.04 7.62 0.44
C LYS A 223 2.24 7.98 1.92
N LYS A 224 3.38 7.54 2.48
CA LYS A 224 3.89 8.05 3.75
C LYS A 224 4.69 9.33 3.49
N PHE A 225 4.18 10.46 3.95
CA PHE A 225 4.89 11.74 3.87
C PHE A 225 5.91 11.82 5.01
N LYS A 226 7.15 12.17 4.65
CA LYS A 226 8.20 12.47 5.62
C LYS A 226 8.31 13.99 5.74
N ALA A 227 8.43 14.50 6.96
CA ALA A 227 8.75 15.90 7.18
C ALA A 227 10.12 16.19 6.55
N LYS A 228 10.14 16.98 5.50
CA LYS A 228 11.36 17.53 4.88
C LYS A 228 11.22 19.04 4.86
N GLY A 229 12.30 19.72 5.19
CA GLY A 229 12.34 21.18 5.06
C GLY A 229 11.85 21.62 3.67
N THR A 230 11.03 22.63 3.63
CA THR A 230 10.61 23.28 2.38
C THR A 230 11.71 24.23 1.95
N ILE A 231 12.20 24.03 0.73
CA ILE A 231 12.94 25.09 0.06
C ILE A 231 11.85 25.97 -0.55
N ASP A 232 11.75 27.20 -0.06
CA ASP A 232 10.83 28.18 -0.65
C ASP A 232 11.26 28.53 -2.05
N LEU A 233 10.30 28.89 -2.88
CA LEU A 233 10.45 29.28 -4.28
C LEU A 233 11.35 30.52 -4.45
#